data_c6f0dff01f47806c05562aa0c3fcccc1
#
_entry.id   c6f0dff01f47806c05562aa0c3fcccc1
#
_cell.length_a   1.000
_cell.length_b   1.000
_cell.length_c   1.000
_cell.angle_alpha   90.00
_cell.angle_beta   90.00
_cell.angle_gamma   90.00
#
_symmetry.space_group_name_H-M   'P 1'
#
loop_
_entity.id
_entity.type
_entity.pdbx_description
1 polymer ?
#
loop_
_entity_poly.entity_id
_entity_poly.type
_entity_poly.pdbx_seq_one_letter_code
_entity_poly.pdbx_strand_id
1 'polypeptide(L)'
;MNDALALVFDVGTQSVRAMLFDAAGHIVRSAQDIYEQPYYSRNPNWAEQRPDFYFEHICIVSQRLKDQSPEDFARAASVAVTVFRDTTVCMGKDGRPLRDCILWMDQRRAENPKPLPADRKALFALAGMTETIEMLHRTSACNWIAENEPELWKETDKYVCLSTYLNYRLTGRIADSSASLMAKIPYDYKNRKWDKNGLTRCVYDIPQDKLCEILPSGSVVGGVTPEASRLTGIPAGLPMLATGSDKGCETIGLSVIREDQAALSFGTSCTVQFTTRKYFEPTPFMPAYPAVPNDMYNPEIQILRGYWMLTWFKQNFAQAEVEAAKALGCSAEEILNKHLGDIPAGSDGLLVLPHWTPGLSTPNTRGAMIGFTDHHTKYHMYRAIIEGLNFALMDGMYGMERRSGQKIRHLYLGGGGSRSDEICQITANMFGLPVSRIQTHESCALGAAICSFVSLGNFTSYEDAIAHMVRIRDTFTPDAEEHKLYDRIYREVYRRYYRAVTPLHKLLGAITRKEK
;
A
#
# COMPACT_ATOMS: atom_id res chain seq x y z
N MET A 1 -29.93 -15.45 -8.46
CA MET A 1 -28.87 -14.52 -8.02
C MET A 1 -28.96 -13.30 -8.92
N ASN A 2 -28.85 -12.11 -8.36
CA ASN A 2 -29.04 -10.86 -9.07
C ASN A 2 -27.97 -10.72 -10.14
N ASP A 3 -28.36 -10.36 -11.37
CA ASP A 3 -27.48 -10.21 -12.54
C ASP A 3 -26.65 -8.90 -12.49
N ALA A 4 -26.63 -8.27 -11.33
CA ALA A 4 -25.94 -7.01 -11.06
C ALA A 4 -24.41 -7.19 -10.95
N LEU A 5 -23.67 -6.23 -11.50
CA LEU A 5 -22.21 -6.19 -11.46
C LEU A 5 -21.73 -5.01 -10.61
N ALA A 6 -20.58 -5.15 -9.97
CA ALA A 6 -19.85 -4.05 -9.33
C ALA A 6 -18.78 -3.52 -10.30
N LEU A 7 -18.87 -2.25 -10.67
CA LEU A 7 -17.82 -1.56 -11.43
C LEU A 7 -16.77 -1.01 -10.47
N VAL A 8 -15.55 -1.50 -10.57
CA VAL A 8 -14.44 -1.13 -9.70
C VAL A 8 -13.31 -0.51 -10.52
N PHE A 9 -12.81 0.63 -10.05
CA PHE A 9 -11.58 1.22 -10.52
C PHE A 9 -10.47 1.01 -9.49
N ASP A 10 -9.39 0.34 -9.90
CA ASP A 10 -8.15 0.22 -9.14
C ASP A 10 -7.12 1.19 -9.71
N VAL A 11 -6.89 2.28 -8.98
CA VAL A 11 -6.00 3.37 -9.37
C VAL A 11 -4.65 3.16 -8.69
N GLY A 12 -3.73 2.57 -9.44
CA GLY A 12 -2.35 2.37 -9.01
C GLY A 12 -1.41 3.50 -9.41
N THR A 13 -0.16 3.42 -8.98
CA THR A 13 0.88 4.40 -9.33
C THR A 13 1.31 4.31 -10.80
N GLN A 14 1.25 3.13 -11.42
CA GLN A 14 1.76 2.87 -12.78
C GLN A 14 0.65 2.65 -13.81
N SER A 15 -0.58 2.40 -13.37
CA SER A 15 -1.71 2.10 -14.24
C SER A 15 -3.02 2.25 -13.50
N VAL A 16 -4.12 2.36 -14.25
CA VAL A 16 -5.47 2.20 -13.75
C VAL A 16 -6.14 1.00 -14.42
N ARG A 17 -6.99 0.32 -13.66
CA ARG A 17 -7.84 -0.77 -14.15
C ARG A 17 -9.29 -0.47 -13.85
N ALA A 18 -10.17 -0.77 -14.83
CA ALA A 18 -11.61 -0.84 -14.65
C ALA A 18 -12.03 -2.30 -14.76
N MET A 19 -12.80 -2.79 -13.79
CA MET A 19 -13.22 -4.18 -13.74
C MET A 19 -14.68 -4.29 -13.35
N LEU A 20 -15.40 -5.20 -14.02
CA LEU A 20 -16.76 -5.61 -13.65
C LEU A 20 -16.69 -6.96 -12.92
N PHE A 21 -17.14 -6.98 -11.68
CA PHE A 21 -17.22 -8.20 -10.86
C PHE A 21 -18.66 -8.66 -10.74
N ASP A 22 -18.86 -9.98 -10.79
CA ASP A 22 -20.10 -10.61 -10.37
C ASP A 22 -20.11 -10.95 -8.87
N ALA A 23 -21.27 -11.35 -8.34
CA ALA A 23 -21.43 -11.73 -6.93
C ALA A 23 -20.70 -13.04 -6.56
N ALA A 24 -20.13 -13.76 -7.51
CA ALA A 24 -19.25 -14.91 -7.26
C ALA A 24 -17.75 -14.52 -7.24
N GLY A 25 -17.43 -13.24 -7.41
CA GLY A 25 -16.06 -12.71 -7.42
C GLY A 25 -15.29 -13.01 -8.70
N HIS A 26 -15.98 -13.30 -9.81
CA HIS A 26 -15.35 -13.41 -11.11
C HIS A 26 -15.22 -12.02 -11.74
N ILE A 27 -14.11 -11.80 -12.43
CA ILE A 27 -13.93 -10.65 -13.31
C ILE A 27 -14.65 -10.98 -14.62
N VAL A 28 -15.81 -10.36 -14.83
CA VAL A 28 -16.60 -10.54 -16.06
C VAL A 28 -15.93 -9.85 -17.23
N ARG A 29 -15.43 -8.62 -17.01
CA ARG A 29 -14.69 -7.83 -17.99
C ARG A 29 -13.67 -6.95 -17.27
N SER A 30 -12.59 -6.62 -17.97
CA SER A 30 -11.58 -5.69 -17.47
C SER A 30 -10.96 -4.88 -18.60
N ALA A 31 -10.60 -3.65 -18.30
CA ALA A 31 -9.78 -2.79 -19.15
C ALA A 31 -8.66 -2.18 -18.31
N GLN A 32 -7.48 -2.05 -18.87
CA GLN A 32 -6.31 -1.45 -18.22
C GLN A 32 -5.74 -0.35 -19.09
N ASP A 33 -5.22 0.67 -18.43
CA ASP A 33 -4.40 1.69 -19.04
C ASP A 33 -3.11 1.86 -18.24
N ILE A 34 -1.97 1.62 -18.90
CA ILE A 34 -0.63 1.76 -18.32
C ILE A 34 -0.19 3.19 -18.61
N TYR A 35 0.19 3.92 -17.57
CA TYR A 35 0.60 5.30 -17.73
C TYR A 35 1.94 5.39 -18.47
N GLU A 36 1.98 6.16 -19.53
CA GLU A 36 3.20 6.44 -20.28
C GLU A 36 4.19 7.21 -19.39
N GLN A 37 3.70 8.21 -18.65
CA GLN A 37 4.49 8.97 -17.69
C GLN A 37 3.73 9.04 -16.35
N PRO A 38 3.95 8.07 -15.45
CA PRO A 38 3.21 7.96 -14.19
C PRO A 38 3.49 9.10 -13.22
N TYR A 39 4.64 9.72 -13.32
CA TYR A 39 5.02 10.94 -12.58
C TYR A 39 6.17 11.65 -13.29
N TYR A 40 6.42 12.87 -12.89
CA TYR A 40 7.59 13.65 -13.32
C TYR A 40 8.30 14.26 -12.11
N SER A 41 9.57 14.60 -12.30
CA SER A 41 10.45 15.15 -11.26
C SER A 41 11.00 16.50 -11.73
N ARG A 42 10.49 17.59 -11.16
CA ARG A 42 11.03 18.95 -11.43
C ARG A 42 12.37 19.17 -10.75
N ASN A 43 12.61 18.48 -9.64
CA ASN A 43 13.85 18.46 -8.89
C ASN A 43 14.23 17.03 -8.53
N PRO A 44 15.50 16.72 -8.26
CA PRO A 44 15.92 15.41 -7.79
C PRO A 44 15.09 14.94 -6.59
N ASN A 45 14.64 13.70 -6.62
CA ASN A 45 13.82 13.05 -5.59
C ASN A 45 12.40 13.60 -5.40
N TRP A 46 11.93 14.50 -6.29
CA TRP A 46 10.54 14.91 -6.33
C TRP A 46 9.74 13.96 -7.21
N ALA A 47 8.46 13.76 -6.87
CA ALA A 47 7.52 12.98 -7.66
C ALA A 47 6.16 13.67 -7.63
N GLU A 48 5.73 14.18 -8.77
CA GLU A 48 4.49 14.94 -8.93
C GLU A 48 3.66 14.41 -10.09
N GLN A 49 2.34 14.59 -10.00
CA GLN A 49 1.41 14.34 -11.11
C GLN A 49 0.17 15.22 -10.95
N ARG A 50 -0.45 15.60 -12.07
CA ARG A 50 -1.73 16.33 -12.06
C ARG A 50 -2.83 15.47 -11.42
N PRO A 51 -3.67 15.98 -10.51
CA PRO A 51 -4.79 15.21 -9.97
C PRO A 51 -5.77 14.74 -11.07
N ASP A 52 -6.06 15.61 -12.03
CA ASP A 52 -6.93 15.30 -13.17
C ASP A 52 -6.42 14.15 -14.04
N PHE A 53 -5.12 13.93 -14.11
CA PHE A 53 -4.51 12.82 -14.83
C PHE A 53 -5.15 11.48 -14.44
N TYR A 54 -5.35 11.22 -13.16
CA TYR A 54 -5.94 9.97 -12.70
C TYR A 54 -7.42 9.85 -13.09
N PHE A 55 -8.17 10.95 -13.05
CA PHE A 55 -9.56 10.95 -13.49
C PHE A 55 -9.68 10.80 -15.03
N GLU A 56 -8.81 11.45 -15.80
CA GLU A 56 -8.71 11.29 -17.24
C GLU A 56 -8.49 9.81 -17.63
N HIS A 57 -7.60 9.13 -16.92
CA HIS A 57 -7.33 7.71 -17.16
C HIS A 57 -8.48 6.80 -16.68
N ILE A 58 -9.21 7.16 -15.62
CA ILE A 58 -10.49 6.51 -15.27
C ILE A 58 -11.48 6.63 -16.41
N CYS A 59 -11.62 7.80 -17.02
CA CYS A 59 -12.50 7.99 -18.18
C CYS A 59 -12.09 7.09 -19.35
N ILE A 60 -10.81 7.02 -19.66
CA ILE A 60 -10.27 6.18 -20.74
C ILE A 60 -10.62 4.70 -20.54
N VAL A 61 -10.30 4.15 -19.36
CA VAL A 61 -10.55 2.72 -19.11
C VAL A 61 -12.03 2.40 -18.98
N SER A 62 -12.83 3.35 -18.46
CA SER A 62 -14.28 3.20 -18.36
C SER A 62 -14.94 3.13 -19.74
N GLN A 63 -14.59 4.06 -20.63
CA GLN A 63 -15.08 4.05 -22.02
C GLN A 63 -14.63 2.79 -22.76
N ARG A 64 -13.34 2.42 -22.64
CA ARG A 64 -12.80 1.19 -23.23
C ARG A 64 -13.56 -0.05 -22.76
N LEU A 65 -13.86 -0.14 -21.46
CA LEU A 65 -14.61 -1.26 -20.89
C LEU A 65 -16.05 -1.30 -21.40
N LYS A 66 -16.71 -0.13 -21.51
CA LYS A 66 -18.04 0.01 -22.08
C LYS A 66 -18.08 -0.40 -23.55
N ASP A 67 -17.10 0.03 -24.35
CA ASP A 67 -17.02 -0.31 -25.78
C ASP A 67 -16.77 -1.81 -26.01
N GLN A 68 -15.99 -2.45 -25.12
CA GLN A 68 -15.74 -3.90 -25.17
C GLN A 68 -16.98 -4.73 -24.86
N SER A 69 -17.86 -4.28 -23.95
CA SER A 69 -19.06 -5.02 -23.54
C SER A 69 -20.13 -4.06 -23.00
N PRO A 70 -20.89 -3.40 -23.90
CA PRO A 70 -21.94 -2.46 -23.52
C PRO A 70 -23.03 -3.11 -22.63
N GLU A 71 -23.37 -4.37 -22.90
CA GLU A 71 -24.39 -5.11 -22.16
C GLU A 71 -23.95 -5.38 -20.71
N ASP A 72 -22.72 -5.89 -20.50
CA ASP A 72 -22.19 -6.12 -19.15
C ASP A 72 -22.01 -4.79 -18.41
N PHE A 73 -21.54 -3.73 -19.10
CA PHE A 73 -21.37 -2.41 -18.51
C PHE A 73 -22.68 -1.79 -18.03
N ALA A 74 -23.78 -2.01 -18.77
CA ALA A 74 -25.12 -1.55 -18.38
C ALA A 74 -25.69 -2.26 -17.15
N ARG A 75 -25.15 -3.43 -16.78
CA ARG A 75 -25.51 -4.19 -15.57
C ARG A 75 -24.83 -3.69 -14.29
N ALA A 76 -23.95 -2.69 -14.40
CA ALA A 76 -23.29 -2.11 -13.22
C ALA A 76 -24.36 -1.54 -12.25
N ALA A 77 -24.35 -2.01 -11.02
CA ALA A 77 -25.28 -1.58 -9.95
C ALA A 77 -24.63 -0.58 -8.98
N SER A 78 -23.30 -0.50 -8.99
CA SER A 78 -22.51 0.46 -8.20
C SER A 78 -21.18 0.76 -8.84
N VAL A 79 -20.59 1.88 -8.43
CA VAL A 79 -19.20 2.25 -8.74
C VAL A 79 -18.40 2.26 -7.45
N ALA A 80 -17.17 1.76 -7.50
CA ALA A 80 -16.21 1.81 -6.41
C ALA A 80 -14.84 2.24 -6.95
N VAL A 81 -14.08 3.02 -6.16
CA VAL A 81 -12.70 3.40 -6.48
C VAL A 81 -11.82 2.99 -5.30
N THR A 82 -10.73 2.29 -5.58
CA THR A 82 -9.63 2.06 -4.65
C THR A 82 -8.37 2.72 -5.19
N VAL A 83 -7.59 3.36 -4.31
CA VAL A 83 -6.47 4.23 -4.70
C VAL A 83 -5.28 3.99 -3.77
N PHE A 84 -4.08 4.17 -4.31
CA PHE A 84 -2.86 4.21 -3.50
C PHE A 84 -2.89 5.36 -2.48
N ARG A 85 -2.19 5.18 -1.38
CA ARG A 85 -2.22 6.04 -0.18
C ARG A 85 -1.23 7.21 -0.23
N ASP A 86 -1.30 8.10 0.76
CA ASP A 86 -0.35 9.20 1.06
C ASP A 86 -0.12 10.16 -0.13
N THR A 87 -1.19 10.44 -0.88
CA THR A 87 -1.20 11.43 -1.95
C THR A 87 -2.40 12.36 -1.77
N THR A 88 -2.14 13.67 -1.78
CA THR A 88 -3.15 14.68 -1.42
C THR A 88 -3.27 15.77 -2.49
N VAL A 89 -4.44 16.39 -2.56
CA VAL A 89 -4.84 17.40 -3.54
C VAL A 89 -5.23 18.68 -2.82
N CYS A 90 -4.65 19.81 -3.25
CA CYS A 90 -5.10 21.15 -2.90
C CYS A 90 -6.21 21.56 -3.88
N MET A 91 -7.44 21.71 -3.40
CA MET A 91 -8.59 22.11 -4.21
C MET A 91 -8.97 23.57 -3.92
N GLY A 92 -9.25 24.33 -4.96
CA GLY A 92 -9.87 25.65 -4.86
C GLY A 92 -11.37 25.57 -4.57
N LYS A 93 -12.00 26.73 -4.31
CA LYS A 93 -13.46 26.83 -4.07
C LYS A 93 -14.32 26.34 -5.24
N ASP A 94 -13.79 26.39 -6.45
CA ASP A 94 -14.43 25.87 -7.66
C ASP A 94 -14.26 24.36 -7.84
N GLY A 95 -13.60 23.67 -6.89
CA GLY A 95 -13.31 22.25 -6.92
C GLY A 95 -12.14 21.84 -7.82
N ARG A 96 -11.44 22.81 -8.45
CA ARG A 96 -10.28 22.52 -9.30
C ARG A 96 -9.00 22.37 -8.47
N PRO A 97 -8.07 21.50 -8.90
CA PRO A 97 -6.76 21.42 -8.29
C PRO A 97 -5.97 22.73 -8.50
N LEU A 98 -5.38 23.27 -7.44
CA LEU A 98 -4.55 24.46 -7.51
C LEU A 98 -3.10 24.16 -7.87
N ARG A 99 -2.69 22.89 -7.71
CA ARG A 99 -1.35 22.38 -8.02
C ARG A 99 -1.36 20.90 -8.32
N ASP A 100 -0.24 20.41 -8.82
CA ASP A 100 0.00 18.98 -8.96
C ASP A 100 0.14 18.29 -7.59
N CYS A 101 -0.32 17.03 -7.49
CA CYS A 101 -0.14 16.21 -6.29
C CYS A 101 1.34 15.95 -6.02
N ILE A 102 1.72 16.03 -4.76
CA ILE A 102 2.95 15.43 -4.26
C ILE A 102 2.64 13.95 -3.98
N LEU A 103 3.31 13.05 -4.70
CA LEU A 103 3.02 11.62 -4.61
C LEU A 103 3.68 10.98 -3.39
N TRP A 104 3.17 9.84 -2.95
CA TRP A 104 3.63 9.10 -1.77
C TRP A 104 5.13 8.77 -1.77
N MET A 105 5.75 8.65 -2.94
CA MET A 105 7.18 8.34 -3.11
C MET A 105 8.09 9.56 -3.10
N ASP A 106 7.54 10.77 -3.08
CA ASP A 106 8.28 12.03 -3.04
C ASP A 106 9.12 12.15 -1.76
N GLN A 107 10.34 12.66 -1.87
CA GLN A 107 11.28 12.76 -0.75
C GLN A 107 11.58 14.20 -0.32
N ARG A 108 10.82 15.19 -0.84
CA ARG A 108 11.00 16.59 -0.42
C ARG A 108 10.70 16.77 1.07
N ARG A 109 11.30 17.78 1.67
CA ARG A 109 11.14 18.08 3.10
C ARG A 109 10.96 19.57 3.31
N ALA A 110 10.04 19.90 4.20
CA ALA A 110 9.99 21.24 4.78
C ALA A 110 11.28 21.47 5.61
N GLU A 111 11.92 22.63 5.43
CA GLU A 111 13.14 22.96 6.17
C GLU A 111 12.81 23.61 7.52
N ASN A 112 11.86 24.52 7.50
CA ASN A 112 11.41 25.31 8.65
C ASN A 112 9.89 25.26 8.81
N PRO A 113 9.27 24.07 8.95
CA PRO A 113 7.84 23.98 9.15
C PRO A 113 7.44 24.67 10.45
N LYS A 114 6.18 25.10 10.58
CA LYS A 114 5.66 25.75 11.79
C LYS A 114 6.05 24.95 13.04
N PRO A 115 6.73 25.55 14.04
CA PRO A 115 7.25 24.79 15.19
C PRO A 115 6.16 24.04 15.95
N LEU A 116 6.45 22.82 16.36
CA LEU A 116 5.59 22.06 17.27
C LEU A 116 5.46 22.80 18.62
N PRO A 117 4.30 22.75 19.30
CA PRO A 117 4.11 23.29 20.65
C PRO A 117 5.11 22.68 21.64
N ALA A 118 5.59 23.48 22.60
CA ALA A 118 6.65 23.08 23.54
C ALA A 118 6.24 21.88 24.41
N ASP A 119 4.99 21.84 24.86
CA ASP A 119 4.41 20.73 25.63
C ASP A 119 4.39 19.43 24.82
N ARG A 120 4.08 19.51 23.52
CA ARG A 120 4.07 18.37 22.60
C ARG A 120 5.49 17.86 22.31
N LYS A 121 6.44 18.80 22.10
CA LYS A 121 7.87 18.41 21.96
C LYS A 121 8.37 17.64 23.19
N ALA A 122 8.05 18.13 24.39
CA ALA A 122 8.43 17.47 25.63
C ALA A 122 7.81 16.06 25.73
N LEU A 123 6.53 15.91 25.38
CA LEU A 123 5.84 14.62 25.36
C LEU A 123 6.50 13.63 24.38
N PHE A 124 6.80 14.07 23.16
CA PHE A 124 7.48 13.21 22.17
C PHE A 124 8.89 12.84 22.58
N ALA A 125 9.62 13.74 23.22
CA ALA A 125 10.95 13.47 23.76
C ALA A 125 10.89 12.41 24.88
N LEU A 126 9.93 12.54 25.80
CA LEU A 126 9.73 11.57 26.88
C LEU A 126 9.38 10.17 26.33
N ALA A 127 8.65 10.11 25.23
CA ALA A 127 8.28 8.88 24.53
C ALA A 127 9.40 8.31 23.63
N GLY A 128 10.55 9.01 23.50
CA GLY A 128 11.65 8.61 22.61
C GLY A 128 11.33 8.74 21.12
N MET A 129 10.37 9.58 20.75
CA MET A 129 9.83 9.68 19.39
C MET A 129 10.24 10.97 18.63
N THR A 130 11.15 11.76 19.19
CA THR A 130 11.58 13.04 18.62
C THR A 130 11.98 12.92 17.15
N GLU A 131 12.92 12.02 16.81
CA GLU A 131 13.42 11.84 15.44
C GLU A 131 12.31 11.41 14.47
N THR A 132 11.41 10.53 14.90
CA THR A 132 10.30 10.03 14.08
C THR A 132 9.28 11.13 13.81
N ILE A 133 8.91 11.89 14.83
CA ILE A 133 7.94 13.00 14.69
C ILE A 133 8.52 14.14 13.85
N GLU A 134 9.79 14.48 14.04
CA GLU A 134 10.47 15.47 13.20
C GLU A 134 10.52 15.04 11.75
N MET A 135 10.79 13.75 11.49
CA MET A 135 10.75 13.21 10.14
C MET A 135 9.33 13.32 9.52
N LEU A 136 8.29 12.89 10.24
CA LEU A 136 6.90 12.98 9.78
C LEU A 136 6.50 14.43 9.53
N HIS A 137 6.85 15.34 10.45
CA HIS A 137 6.55 16.75 10.36
C HIS A 137 7.20 17.41 9.12
N ARG A 138 8.47 17.10 8.85
CA ARG A 138 9.22 17.63 7.70
C ARG A 138 8.85 16.98 6.36
N THR A 139 8.47 15.70 6.34
CA THR A 139 8.10 15.00 5.12
C THR A 139 6.61 15.09 4.79
N SER A 140 5.85 15.84 5.55
CA SER A 140 4.42 16.07 5.31
C SER A 140 4.23 17.08 4.17
N ALA A 141 3.48 16.68 3.14
CA ALA A 141 3.20 17.53 2.00
C ALA A 141 2.50 18.84 2.39
N CYS A 142 1.55 18.81 3.34
CA CYS A 142 0.86 20.03 3.80
C CYS A 142 1.82 21.03 4.43
N ASN A 143 2.78 20.58 5.25
CA ASN A 143 3.75 21.46 5.91
C ASN A 143 4.74 22.06 4.90
N TRP A 144 5.16 21.25 3.90
CA TRP A 144 6.00 21.75 2.83
C TRP A 144 5.28 22.81 1.98
N ILE A 145 4.03 22.56 1.61
CA ILE A 145 3.21 23.52 0.83
C ILE A 145 2.99 24.79 1.63
N ALA A 146 2.65 24.69 2.91
CA ALA A 146 2.44 25.84 3.76
C ALA A 146 3.69 26.72 3.91
N GLU A 147 4.90 26.11 3.91
CA GLU A 147 6.18 26.81 3.97
C GLU A 147 6.59 27.42 2.63
N ASN A 148 6.51 26.65 1.54
CA ASN A 148 7.11 27.00 0.26
C ASN A 148 6.12 27.66 -0.73
N GLU A 149 4.82 27.45 -0.54
CA GLU A 149 3.73 27.95 -1.39
C GLU A 149 2.61 28.57 -0.52
N PRO A 150 2.91 29.56 0.37
CA PRO A 150 1.98 30.05 1.37
C PRO A 150 0.71 30.70 0.79
N GLU A 151 0.80 31.36 -0.35
CA GLU A 151 -0.37 31.98 -1.00
C GLU A 151 -1.30 30.90 -1.58
N LEU A 152 -0.75 29.86 -2.20
CA LEU A 152 -1.51 28.70 -2.66
C LEU A 152 -2.19 27.99 -1.48
N TRP A 153 -1.46 27.84 -0.35
CA TRP A 153 -2.02 27.24 0.86
C TRP A 153 -3.21 28.03 1.42
N LYS A 154 -3.15 29.35 1.36
CA LYS A 154 -4.29 30.23 1.74
C LYS A 154 -5.47 30.06 0.79
N GLU A 155 -5.22 30.00 -0.52
CA GLU A 155 -6.23 29.83 -1.56
C GLU A 155 -6.88 28.45 -1.52
N THR A 156 -6.18 27.44 -1.02
CA THR A 156 -6.69 26.07 -0.87
C THR A 156 -7.93 26.06 0.01
N ASP A 157 -9.08 25.73 -0.56
CA ASP A 157 -10.35 25.54 0.16
C ASP A 157 -10.41 24.17 0.83
N LYS A 158 -10.04 23.10 0.08
CA LYS A 158 -9.99 21.73 0.58
C LYS A 158 -8.65 21.08 0.31
N TYR A 159 -8.12 20.41 1.34
CA TYR A 159 -6.93 19.59 1.27
C TYR A 159 -7.34 18.13 1.54
N VAL A 160 -7.39 17.32 0.49
CA VAL A 160 -8.04 16.02 0.51
C VAL A 160 -7.12 14.92 -0.05
N CYS A 161 -7.39 13.67 0.30
CA CYS A 161 -6.74 12.52 -0.34
C CYS A 161 -7.12 12.44 -1.83
N LEU A 162 -6.28 11.83 -2.65
CA LEU A 162 -6.58 11.60 -4.07
C LEU A 162 -7.88 10.79 -4.25
N SER A 163 -8.15 9.81 -3.38
CA SER A 163 -9.43 9.07 -3.36
C SER A 163 -10.63 9.99 -3.20
N THR A 164 -10.57 10.94 -2.26
CA THR A 164 -11.63 11.95 -2.06
C THR A 164 -11.81 12.83 -3.28
N TYR A 165 -10.71 13.22 -3.94
CA TYR A 165 -10.77 14.00 -5.17
C TYR A 165 -11.46 13.23 -6.31
N LEU A 166 -11.15 11.94 -6.49
CA LEU A 166 -11.79 11.09 -7.49
C LEU A 166 -13.28 10.87 -7.16
N ASN A 167 -13.64 10.72 -5.89
CA ASN A 167 -15.03 10.68 -5.43
C ASN A 167 -15.76 11.98 -5.83
N TYR A 168 -15.14 13.14 -5.59
CA TYR A 168 -15.69 14.43 -5.98
C TYR A 168 -15.88 14.54 -7.51
N ARG A 169 -14.92 14.11 -8.30
CA ARG A 169 -15.01 14.15 -9.76
C ARG A 169 -16.17 13.29 -10.30
N LEU A 170 -16.49 12.20 -9.63
CA LEU A 170 -17.59 11.31 -10.01
C LEU A 170 -18.95 11.79 -9.48
N THR A 171 -19.00 12.34 -8.25
CA THR A 171 -20.28 12.57 -7.54
C THR A 171 -20.57 14.03 -7.22
N GLY A 172 -19.59 14.92 -7.33
CA GLY A 172 -19.69 16.31 -6.87
C GLY A 172 -19.59 16.47 -5.33
N ARG A 173 -19.43 15.38 -4.55
CA ARG A 173 -19.37 15.43 -3.08
C ARG A 173 -17.94 15.23 -2.58
N ILE A 174 -17.49 16.11 -1.68
CA ILE A 174 -16.17 16.04 -1.05
C ILE A 174 -16.28 15.21 0.23
N ALA A 175 -16.35 13.89 0.06
CA ALA A 175 -16.47 12.91 1.13
C ALA A 175 -15.67 11.65 0.82
N ASP A 176 -15.22 10.95 1.86
CA ASP A 176 -14.46 9.71 1.68
C ASP A 176 -14.69 8.73 2.84
N SER A 177 -14.33 7.48 2.59
CA SER A 177 -14.35 6.42 3.57
C SER A 177 -13.29 6.62 4.66
N SER A 178 -13.65 6.29 5.90
CA SER A 178 -12.68 6.17 6.99
C SER A 178 -11.51 5.23 6.67
N ALA A 179 -11.73 4.23 5.82
CA ALA A 179 -10.72 3.26 5.40
C ALA A 179 -9.88 3.71 4.18
N SER A 180 -10.23 4.84 3.54
CA SER A 180 -9.44 5.45 2.44
C SER A 180 -8.57 6.60 2.91
N LEU A 181 -8.90 7.25 4.04
CA LEU A 181 -8.23 8.44 4.55
C LEU A 181 -6.87 8.10 5.19
N MET A 182 -5.93 7.63 4.36
CA MET A 182 -4.59 7.21 4.78
C MET A 182 -3.53 8.08 4.15
N ALA A 183 -3.16 9.15 4.85
CA ALA A 183 -2.11 10.09 4.48
C ALA A 183 -1.53 10.76 5.74
N LYS A 184 -0.56 11.66 5.56
CA LYS A 184 -0.03 12.54 6.62
C LYS A 184 -1.02 13.68 6.87
N ILE A 185 -2.14 13.36 7.53
CA ILE A 185 -3.28 14.22 7.81
C ILE A 185 -3.68 14.12 9.29
N PRO A 186 -4.37 15.11 9.87
CA PRO A 186 -4.76 15.11 11.28
C PRO A 186 -5.98 14.20 11.52
N TYR A 187 -5.79 12.89 11.40
CA TYR A 187 -6.84 11.88 11.53
C TYR A 187 -6.61 11.01 12.77
N ASP A 188 -7.60 10.90 13.63
CA ASP A 188 -7.65 9.97 14.77
C ASP A 188 -8.14 8.61 14.24
N TYR A 189 -7.21 7.77 13.83
CA TYR A 189 -7.49 6.46 13.24
C TYR A 189 -8.23 5.51 14.20
N LYS A 190 -7.97 5.64 15.50
CA LYS A 190 -8.65 4.83 16.53
C LYS A 190 -10.14 5.15 16.61
N ASN A 191 -10.49 6.43 16.60
CA ASN A 191 -11.86 6.90 16.77
C ASN A 191 -12.55 7.27 15.44
N ARG A 192 -11.86 7.10 14.29
CA ARG A 192 -12.35 7.38 12.92
C ARG A 192 -12.93 8.79 12.78
N LYS A 193 -12.20 9.79 13.24
CA LYS A 193 -12.60 11.19 13.19
C LYS A 193 -11.42 12.12 12.98
N TRP A 194 -11.69 13.34 12.54
CA TRP A 194 -10.65 14.36 12.48
C TRP A 194 -10.12 14.71 13.88
N ASP A 195 -8.81 14.73 14.01
CA ASP A 195 -8.13 15.12 15.25
C ASP A 195 -8.11 16.64 15.37
N LYS A 196 -8.97 17.18 16.23
CA LYS A 196 -9.11 18.64 16.40
C LYS A 196 -8.01 19.26 17.25
N ASN A 197 -7.57 18.58 18.32
CA ASN A 197 -6.67 19.12 19.33
C ASN A 197 -5.62 18.09 19.80
N GLY A 198 -5.50 16.95 19.13
CA GLY A 198 -4.61 15.87 19.53
C GLY A 198 -3.20 15.97 18.94
N LEU A 199 -2.51 14.84 18.97
CA LEU A 199 -1.10 14.78 18.60
C LEU A 199 -0.89 14.89 17.09
N THR A 200 -1.77 14.30 16.28
CA THR A 200 -1.63 14.34 14.82
C THR A 200 -1.91 15.74 14.27
N ARG A 201 -2.80 16.49 14.92
CA ARG A 201 -3.11 17.89 14.54
C ARG A 201 -1.91 18.83 14.68
N CYS A 202 -1.04 18.61 15.67
CA CYS A 202 0.14 19.47 15.81
C CYS A 202 1.28 19.09 14.85
N VAL A 203 1.29 17.84 14.38
CA VAL A 203 2.29 17.37 13.40
C VAL A 203 1.89 17.77 11.97
N TYR A 204 0.58 17.67 11.66
CA TYR A 204 0.01 18.00 10.35
C TYR A 204 -0.92 19.21 10.49
N ASP A 205 -0.38 20.42 10.31
CA ASP A 205 -1.11 21.67 10.60
C ASP A 205 -2.11 22.04 9.49
N ILE A 206 -3.17 21.21 9.34
CA ILE A 206 -4.23 21.44 8.37
C ILE A 206 -5.46 22.02 9.08
N PRO A 207 -5.96 23.22 8.70
CA PRO A 207 -7.20 23.78 9.21
C PRO A 207 -8.38 22.84 9.01
N GLN A 208 -9.30 22.78 9.98
CA GLN A 208 -10.39 21.81 9.97
C GLN A 208 -11.40 22.05 8.84
N ASP A 209 -11.61 23.28 8.46
CA ASP A 209 -12.46 23.69 7.34
C ASP A 209 -11.94 23.22 5.98
N LYS A 210 -10.63 22.92 5.87
CA LYS A 210 -10.03 22.34 4.68
C LYS A 210 -10.20 20.81 4.55
N LEU A 211 -10.74 20.14 5.56
CA LEU A 211 -10.90 18.69 5.58
C LEU A 211 -12.24 18.24 4.96
N CYS A 212 -12.29 17.00 4.48
CA CYS A 212 -13.49 16.42 3.88
C CYS A 212 -14.45 15.81 4.92
N GLU A 213 -15.64 15.44 4.48
CA GLU A 213 -16.57 14.63 5.26
C GLU A 213 -16.07 13.17 5.33
N ILE A 214 -16.20 12.56 6.51
CA ILE A 214 -15.84 11.16 6.75
C ILE A 214 -17.10 10.29 6.70
N LEU A 215 -17.07 9.24 5.90
CA LEU A 215 -18.13 8.26 5.79
C LEU A 215 -17.68 6.89 6.33
N PRO A 216 -18.57 6.08 6.88
CA PRO A 216 -18.31 4.66 7.06
C PRO A 216 -18.05 3.98 5.71
N SER A 217 -17.17 2.97 5.67
CA SER A 217 -17.00 2.15 4.47
C SER A 217 -18.31 1.48 4.07
N GLY A 218 -18.56 1.36 2.78
CA GLY A 218 -19.82 0.85 2.23
C GLY A 218 -20.93 1.90 2.09
N SER A 219 -20.76 3.11 2.64
CA SER A 219 -21.75 4.19 2.48
C SER A 219 -21.78 4.71 1.04
N VAL A 220 -22.94 5.17 0.60
CA VAL A 220 -23.07 5.88 -0.69
C VAL A 220 -22.45 7.27 -0.55
N VAL A 221 -21.41 7.54 -1.32
CA VAL A 221 -20.83 8.89 -1.44
C VAL A 221 -21.81 9.83 -2.14
N GLY A 222 -22.39 9.36 -3.23
CA GLY A 222 -23.35 10.10 -4.06
C GLY A 222 -23.70 9.31 -5.32
N GLY A 223 -24.60 9.82 -6.12
CA GLY A 223 -24.82 9.32 -7.49
C GLY A 223 -23.82 9.92 -8.46
N VAL A 224 -23.43 9.17 -9.48
CA VAL A 224 -22.60 9.68 -10.59
C VAL A 224 -23.30 10.88 -11.24
N THR A 225 -22.61 12.02 -11.35
CA THR A 225 -23.19 13.23 -11.92
C THR A 225 -23.41 13.11 -13.44
N PRO A 226 -24.32 13.90 -14.03
CA PRO A 226 -24.48 13.93 -15.50
C PRO A 226 -23.19 14.29 -16.25
N GLU A 227 -22.34 15.14 -15.67
CA GLU A 227 -21.04 15.48 -16.23
C GLU A 227 -20.08 14.28 -16.22
N ALA A 228 -19.92 13.63 -15.07
CA ALA A 228 -19.10 12.43 -14.96
C ALA A 228 -19.62 11.30 -15.86
N SER A 229 -20.94 11.13 -15.96
CA SER A 229 -21.57 10.17 -16.86
C SER A 229 -21.19 10.39 -18.32
N ARG A 230 -21.21 11.63 -18.77
CA ARG A 230 -20.80 11.99 -20.15
C ARG A 230 -19.34 11.66 -20.42
N LEU A 231 -18.45 11.87 -19.44
CA LEU A 231 -17.01 11.65 -19.59
C LEU A 231 -16.63 10.16 -19.48
N THR A 232 -17.25 9.45 -18.55
CA THR A 232 -16.91 8.05 -18.23
C THR A 232 -17.78 7.03 -18.95
N GLY A 233 -18.96 7.42 -19.43
CA GLY A 233 -19.98 6.52 -19.94
C GLY A 233 -20.78 5.78 -18.86
N ILE A 234 -20.45 5.96 -17.58
CA ILE A 234 -21.18 5.37 -16.44
C ILE A 234 -22.58 6.00 -16.34
N PRO A 235 -23.65 5.24 -16.12
CA PRO A 235 -25.00 5.80 -15.99
C PRO A 235 -25.08 6.88 -14.90
N ALA A 236 -25.70 8.02 -15.23
CA ALA A 236 -25.94 9.08 -14.25
C ALA A 236 -26.86 8.56 -13.14
N GLY A 237 -26.57 8.96 -11.90
CA GLY A 237 -27.30 8.52 -10.72
C GLY A 237 -26.84 7.16 -10.17
N LEU A 238 -25.97 6.42 -10.88
CA LEU A 238 -25.42 5.16 -10.34
C LEU A 238 -24.71 5.42 -9.00
N PRO A 239 -25.03 4.66 -7.91
CA PRO A 239 -24.44 4.91 -6.60
C PRO A 239 -22.92 4.64 -6.62
N MET A 240 -22.15 5.62 -6.17
CA MET A 240 -20.73 5.46 -5.86
C MET A 240 -20.57 5.12 -4.39
N LEU A 241 -19.84 4.05 -4.11
CA LEU A 241 -19.63 3.53 -2.75
C LEU A 241 -18.25 3.92 -2.22
N ALA A 242 -18.23 4.37 -0.97
CA ALA A 242 -17.00 4.61 -0.22
C ALA A 242 -16.37 3.27 0.17
N THR A 243 -15.22 2.93 -0.41
CA THR A 243 -14.51 1.68 -0.12
C THR A 243 -13.29 1.92 0.78
N GLY A 244 -12.21 1.18 0.61
CA GLY A 244 -10.94 1.39 1.30
C GLY A 244 -9.84 1.83 0.34
N SER A 245 -8.68 2.15 0.92
CA SER A 245 -7.45 2.29 0.14
C SER A 245 -7.08 0.96 -0.53
N ASP A 246 -6.12 1.00 -1.46
CA ASP A 246 -5.56 -0.20 -2.10
C ASP A 246 -5.26 -1.32 -1.09
N LYS A 247 -4.53 -1.01 -0.01
CA LYS A 247 -4.13 -1.98 1.01
C LYS A 247 -5.29 -2.46 1.91
N GLY A 248 -6.23 -1.56 2.23
CA GLY A 248 -7.44 -1.95 2.97
C GLY A 248 -8.33 -2.90 2.17
N CYS A 249 -8.53 -2.61 0.88
CA CYS A 249 -9.23 -3.49 -0.04
C CYS A 249 -8.47 -4.79 -0.30
N GLU A 250 -7.12 -4.73 -0.50
CA GLU A 250 -6.29 -5.93 -0.68
C GLU A 250 -6.46 -6.91 0.47
N THR A 251 -6.52 -6.43 1.71
CA THR A 251 -6.63 -7.29 2.90
C THR A 251 -7.89 -8.15 2.86
N ILE A 252 -9.06 -7.55 2.61
CA ILE A 252 -10.32 -8.32 2.51
C ILE A 252 -10.40 -9.12 1.21
N GLY A 253 -9.87 -8.61 0.11
CA GLY A 253 -9.77 -9.32 -1.16
C GLY A 253 -8.90 -10.57 -1.06
N LEU A 254 -7.89 -10.57 -0.19
CA LEU A 254 -7.07 -11.75 0.14
C LEU A 254 -7.73 -12.67 1.20
N SER A 255 -8.99 -12.47 1.55
CA SER A 255 -9.71 -13.27 2.57
C SER A 255 -9.23 -13.06 4.01
N VAL A 256 -8.45 -12.01 4.31
CA VAL A 256 -7.93 -11.77 5.66
C VAL A 256 -8.93 -10.95 6.47
N ILE A 257 -9.79 -11.64 7.19
CA ILE A 257 -10.81 -11.05 8.04
C ILE A 257 -10.82 -11.64 9.46
N ARG A 258 -10.16 -12.79 9.67
CA ARG A 258 -10.05 -13.43 10.98
C ARG A 258 -8.74 -13.05 11.66
N GLU A 259 -8.73 -13.07 12.98
CA GLU A 259 -7.59 -12.68 13.80
C GLU A 259 -6.40 -13.67 13.75
N ASP A 260 -6.57 -14.86 13.18
CA ASP A 260 -5.52 -15.86 12.97
C ASP A 260 -4.89 -15.80 11.56
N GLN A 261 -5.23 -14.78 10.76
CA GLN A 261 -4.80 -14.60 9.38
C GLN A 261 -3.95 -13.33 9.22
N ALA A 262 -3.01 -13.36 8.27
CA ALA A 262 -2.29 -12.16 7.84
C ALA A 262 -2.18 -12.10 6.31
N ALA A 263 -2.27 -10.90 5.77
CA ALA A 263 -1.97 -10.59 4.38
C ALA A 263 -0.50 -10.21 4.24
N LEU A 264 0.19 -10.83 3.29
CA LEU A 264 1.48 -10.39 2.77
C LEU A 264 1.27 -9.80 1.38
N SER A 265 1.76 -8.59 1.15
CA SER A 265 1.71 -7.95 -0.17
C SER A 265 3.12 -7.77 -0.71
N PHE A 266 3.42 -8.40 -1.85
CA PHE A 266 4.72 -8.37 -2.52
C PHE A 266 4.68 -7.48 -3.77
N GLY A 267 4.58 -6.18 -3.52
CA GLY A 267 4.58 -5.12 -4.54
C GLY A 267 5.87 -4.29 -4.52
N THR A 268 5.83 -3.08 -5.09
CA THR A 268 6.94 -2.10 -5.05
C THR A 268 7.42 -1.89 -3.61
N SER A 269 6.49 -1.74 -2.66
CA SER A 269 6.72 -1.96 -1.23
C SER A 269 6.22 -3.35 -0.83
N CYS A 270 6.74 -3.90 0.29
CA CYS A 270 6.18 -5.10 0.90
C CYS A 270 5.49 -4.75 2.21
N THR A 271 4.37 -5.41 2.48
CA THR A 271 3.64 -5.21 3.73
C THR A 271 3.23 -6.54 4.36
N VAL A 272 3.12 -6.54 5.68
CA VAL A 272 2.38 -7.54 6.45
C VAL A 272 1.27 -6.83 7.21
N GLN A 273 0.04 -7.31 7.05
CA GLN A 273 -1.17 -6.74 7.65
C GLN A 273 -1.98 -7.79 8.38
N PHE A 274 -2.54 -7.39 9.53
CA PHE A 274 -3.55 -8.16 10.25
C PHE A 274 -4.93 -7.56 10.05
N THR A 275 -5.96 -8.30 10.46
CA THR A 275 -7.29 -7.75 10.71
C THR A 275 -7.65 -8.00 12.18
N THR A 276 -8.11 -6.98 12.88
CA THR A 276 -8.43 -7.05 14.32
C THR A 276 -9.57 -6.12 14.70
N ARG A 277 -10.40 -6.54 15.64
CA ARG A 277 -11.43 -5.68 16.25
C ARG A 277 -10.84 -4.77 17.34
N LYS A 278 -9.72 -5.18 17.96
CA LYS A 278 -9.07 -4.40 19.00
C LYS A 278 -8.00 -3.48 18.39
N TYR A 279 -8.15 -2.17 18.58
CA TYR A 279 -7.12 -1.22 18.17
C TYR A 279 -5.81 -1.44 18.94
N PHE A 280 -4.70 -1.53 18.22
CA PHE A 280 -3.35 -1.42 18.77
C PHE A 280 -2.41 -0.80 17.74
N GLU A 281 -1.37 -0.14 18.21
CA GLU A 281 -0.36 0.43 17.32
C GLU A 281 0.70 -0.63 16.99
N PRO A 282 0.91 -0.97 15.71
CA PRO A 282 1.95 -1.95 15.31
C PRO A 282 3.36 -1.51 15.73
N THR A 283 3.60 -0.21 15.73
CA THR A 283 4.79 0.45 16.30
C THR A 283 4.29 1.67 17.08
N PRO A 284 4.95 2.12 18.16
CA PRO A 284 4.53 3.32 18.88
C PRO A 284 4.29 4.50 17.95
N PHE A 285 3.16 5.17 18.09
CA PHE A 285 2.69 6.30 17.26
C PHE A 285 2.44 5.98 15.76
N MET A 286 2.53 4.71 15.38
CA MET A 286 2.04 4.27 14.07
C MET A 286 0.65 3.68 14.26
N PRO A 287 -0.40 4.28 13.65
CA PRO A 287 -1.76 3.82 13.87
C PRO A 287 -2.02 2.48 13.18
N ALA A 288 -2.91 1.68 13.76
CA ALA A 288 -3.65 0.71 12.97
C ALA A 288 -4.69 1.46 12.15
N TYR A 289 -4.72 1.22 10.84
CA TYR A 289 -5.66 1.87 9.94
C TYR A 289 -7.06 1.28 10.08
N PRO A 290 -8.14 2.07 9.91
CA PRO A 290 -9.48 1.51 9.82
C PRO A 290 -9.56 0.51 8.66
N ALA A 291 -10.08 -0.68 8.93
CA ALA A 291 -10.34 -1.67 7.91
C ALA A 291 -11.61 -1.31 7.11
N VAL A 292 -11.81 -1.97 5.97
CA VAL A 292 -13.06 -1.84 5.20
C VAL A 292 -14.26 -2.28 6.02
N PRO A 293 -14.27 -3.39 6.78
CA PRO A 293 -15.26 -3.62 7.83
C PRO A 293 -15.15 -2.55 8.92
N ASN A 294 -16.26 -1.82 9.17
CA ASN A 294 -16.26 -0.62 10.00
C ASN A 294 -15.91 -0.84 11.49
N ASP A 295 -16.00 -2.06 11.99
CA ASP A 295 -15.67 -2.43 13.37
C ASP A 295 -14.25 -3.00 13.54
N MET A 296 -13.45 -2.99 12.47
CA MET A 296 -12.12 -3.59 12.42
C MET A 296 -11.02 -2.59 12.05
N TYR A 297 -9.78 -2.99 12.30
CA TYR A 297 -8.55 -2.26 11.98
C TYR A 297 -7.57 -3.16 11.23
N ASN A 298 -6.73 -2.53 10.40
CA ASN A 298 -5.60 -3.16 9.73
C ASN A 298 -4.28 -2.57 10.26
N PRO A 299 -3.70 -3.11 11.35
CA PRO A 299 -2.33 -2.82 11.73
C PRO A 299 -1.38 -3.37 10.64
N GLU A 300 -0.37 -2.56 10.29
CA GLU A 300 0.52 -2.83 9.17
C GLU A 300 1.99 -2.54 9.53
N ILE A 301 2.89 -3.40 9.04
CA ILE A 301 4.31 -3.09 8.92
C ILE A 301 4.67 -3.08 7.43
N GLN A 302 5.35 -2.01 7.00
CA GLN A 302 5.72 -1.78 5.61
C GLN A 302 7.24 -1.71 5.44
N ILE A 303 7.73 -2.38 4.40
CA ILE A 303 9.09 -2.25 3.87
C ILE A 303 8.99 -1.40 2.59
N LEU A 304 9.44 -0.15 2.65
CA LEU A 304 9.22 0.85 1.59
C LEU A 304 9.81 0.45 0.23
N ARG A 305 10.99 -0.19 0.23
CA ARG A 305 11.61 -0.76 -0.97
C ARG A 305 11.50 -2.28 -0.91
N GLY A 306 10.30 -2.79 -1.15
CA GLY A 306 10.00 -4.21 -1.20
C GLY A 306 10.53 -4.89 -2.47
N TYR A 307 9.68 -5.43 -3.30
CA TYR A 307 10.07 -6.08 -4.58
C TYR A 307 10.64 -5.09 -5.61
N TRP A 308 10.61 -3.78 -5.35
CA TRP A 308 11.46 -2.82 -6.05
C TRP A 308 12.94 -3.23 -6.02
N MET A 309 13.40 -3.89 -4.96
CA MET A 309 14.77 -4.40 -4.88
C MET A 309 15.08 -5.42 -5.98
N LEU A 310 14.10 -6.20 -6.45
CA LEU A 310 14.30 -7.09 -7.59
C LEU A 310 14.45 -6.31 -8.91
N THR A 311 13.73 -5.19 -9.05
CA THR A 311 13.93 -4.28 -10.19
C THR A 311 15.34 -3.66 -10.16
N TRP A 312 15.76 -3.18 -8.98
CA TRP A 312 17.13 -2.70 -8.78
C TRP A 312 18.17 -3.78 -9.07
N PHE A 313 17.94 -5.00 -8.61
CA PHE A 313 18.84 -6.13 -8.90
C PHE A 313 18.93 -6.41 -10.41
N LYS A 314 17.81 -6.46 -11.11
CA LYS A 314 17.79 -6.67 -12.57
C LYS A 314 18.60 -5.62 -13.33
N GLN A 315 18.42 -4.36 -12.96
CA GLN A 315 19.11 -3.23 -13.61
C GLN A 315 20.61 -3.26 -13.41
N ASN A 316 21.10 -3.79 -12.29
CA ASN A 316 22.53 -3.72 -11.94
C ASN A 316 23.29 -5.04 -12.12
N PHE A 317 22.60 -6.20 -12.08
CA PHE A 317 23.27 -7.50 -12.01
C PHE A 317 22.73 -8.58 -12.98
N ALA A 318 21.59 -8.35 -13.63
CA ALA A 318 20.90 -9.39 -14.41
C ALA A 318 20.60 -8.97 -15.86
N GLN A 319 21.53 -8.24 -16.50
CA GLN A 319 21.34 -7.75 -17.87
C GLN A 319 21.18 -8.90 -18.87
N ALA A 320 21.92 -10.01 -18.70
CA ALA A 320 21.81 -11.20 -19.56
C ALA A 320 20.42 -11.85 -19.49
N GLU A 321 19.81 -11.92 -18.29
CA GLU A 321 18.47 -12.44 -18.09
C GLU A 321 17.41 -11.48 -18.66
N VAL A 322 17.63 -10.17 -18.60
CA VAL A 322 16.75 -9.18 -19.23
C VAL A 322 16.75 -9.31 -20.75
N GLU A 323 17.92 -9.54 -21.36
CA GLU A 323 18.04 -9.76 -22.81
C GLU A 323 17.46 -11.11 -23.23
N ALA A 324 17.73 -12.18 -22.48
CA ALA A 324 17.15 -13.50 -22.72
C ALA A 324 15.61 -13.47 -22.60
N ALA A 325 15.05 -12.76 -21.62
CA ALA A 325 13.64 -12.60 -21.43
C ALA A 325 12.95 -11.92 -22.64
N LYS A 326 13.57 -10.89 -23.21
CA LYS A 326 13.06 -10.24 -24.43
C LYS A 326 13.02 -11.22 -25.61
N ALA A 327 14.04 -12.05 -25.77
CA ALA A 327 14.10 -13.05 -26.83
C ALA A 327 13.06 -14.18 -26.66
N LEU A 328 12.74 -14.54 -25.40
CA LEU A 328 11.80 -15.60 -25.06
C LEU A 328 10.34 -15.11 -24.89
N GLY A 329 10.11 -13.80 -24.91
CA GLY A 329 8.77 -13.23 -24.69
C GLY A 329 8.22 -13.42 -23.28
N CYS A 330 9.13 -13.52 -22.27
CA CYS A 330 8.77 -13.65 -20.86
C CYS A 330 9.38 -12.52 -20.01
N SER A 331 9.12 -12.51 -18.70
CA SER A 331 9.76 -11.57 -17.79
C SER A 331 11.14 -12.08 -17.34
N ALA A 332 12.05 -11.15 -17.01
CA ALA A 332 13.36 -11.53 -16.46
C ALA A 332 13.23 -12.21 -15.09
N GLU A 333 12.18 -11.87 -14.33
CA GLU A 333 11.84 -12.53 -13.08
C GLU A 333 11.51 -14.01 -13.28
N GLU A 334 10.81 -14.37 -14.35
CA GLU A 334 10.54 -15.79 -14.66
C GLU A 334 11.82 -16.60 -14.91
N ILE A 335 12.85 -15.98 -15.51
CA ILE A 335 14.15 -16.62 -15.70
C ILE A 335 14.88 -16.73 -14.37
N LEU A 336 14.96 -15.64 -13.60
CA LEU A 336 15.66 -15.59 -12.32
C LEU A 336 15.05 -16.55 -11.29
N ASN A 337 13.70 -16.62 -11.24
CA ASN A 337 12.99 -17.48 -10.28
C ASN A 337 13.29 -18.96 -10.48
N LYS A 338 13.55 -19.43 -11.72
CA LYS A 338 13.95 -20.82 -11.99
C LYS A 338 15.22 -21.23 -11.24
N HIS A 339 16.10 -20.26 -10.95
CA HIS A 339 17.35 -20.51 -10.21
C HIS A 339 17.18 -20.44 -8.69
N LEU A 340 16.01 -20.09 -8.17
CA LEU A 340 15.78 -20.06 -6.72
C LEU A 340 15.91 -21.44 -6.08
N GLY A 341 15.52 -22.50 -6.80
CA GLY A 341 15.67 -23.87 -6.35
C GLY A 341 17.12 -24.40 -6.38
N ASP A 342 18.00 -23.77 -7.17
CA ASP A 342 19.41 -24.17 -7.27
C ASP A 342 20.25 -23.68 -6.06
N ILE A 343 19.75 -22.71 -5.33
CA ILE A 343 20.43 -22.10 -4.18
C ILE A 343 19.79 -22.66 -2.90
N PRO A 344 20.56 -23.12 -1.91
CA PRO A 344 19.99 -23.68 -0.69
C PRO A 344 19.34 -22.61 0.19
N ALA A 345 18.46 -23.03 1.10
CA ALA A 345 17.85 -22.19 2.11
C ALA A 345 18.91 -21.45 2.93
N GLY A 346 18.71 -20.14 3.14
CA GLY A 346 19.68 -19.28 3.80
C GLY A 346 20.81 -18.79 2.91
N SER A 347 20.72 -19.02 1.57
CA SER A 347 21.62 -18.48 0.54
C SER A 347 23.10 -18.69 0.86
N ASP A 348 23.47 -19.87 1.38
CA ASP A 348 24.83 -20.21 1.84
C ASP A 348 25.46 -19.21 2.83
N GLY A 349 24.61 -18.57 3.65
CA GLY A 349 25.03 -17.59 4.65
C GLY A 349 25.09 -16.14 4.15
N LEU A 350 24.68 -15.89 2.92
CA LEU A 350 24.52 -14.52 2.43
C LEU A 350 23.23 -13.91 2.99
N LEU A 351 23.34 -12.85 3.77
CA LEU A 351 22.20 -12.22 4.45
C LEU A 351 22.03 -10.77 4.01
N VAL A 352 20.79 -10.39 3.69
CA VAL A 352 20.41 -9.03 3.26
C VAL A 352 19.58 -8.33 4.34
N LEU A 353 19.97 -7.09 4.68
CA LEU A 353 19.14 -6.14 5.42
C LEU A 353 18.44 -5.22 4.39
N PRO A 354 17.12 -5.38 4.14
CA PRO A 354 16.47 -4.81 2.96
C PRO A 354 16.01 -3.35 3.13
N HIS A 355 16.72 -2.55 3.93
CA HIS A 355 16.33 -1.18 4.25
C HIS A 355 17.03 -0.15 3.34
N TRP A 356 16.84 -0.24 2.01
CA TRP A 356 17.36 0.75 1.04
C TRP A 356 16.76 2.15 1.25
N THR A 357 15.56 2.21 1.82
CA THR A 357 14.97 3.46 2.32
C THR A 357 14.70 3.30 3.81
N PRO A 358 15.10 4.27 4.66
CA PRO A 358 14.80 4.24 6.07
C PRO A 358 13.29 4.16 6.34
N GLY A 359 12.89 3.27 7.25
CA GLY A 359 11.53 3.20 7.77
C GLY A 359 11.33 4.11 8.98
N LEU A 360 10.07 4.32 9.38
CA LEU A 360 9.72 5.14 10.54
C LEU A 360 10.32 4.59 11.85
N SER A 361 10.30 3.27 12.01
CA SER A 361 10.92 2.59 13.17
C SER A 361 12.44 2.44 13.07
N THR A 362 13.02 2.71 11.90
CA THR A 362 14.44 2.50 11.61
C THR A 362 15.02 3.68 10.82
N PRO A 363 14.97 4.92 11.37
CA PRO A 363 15.27 6.15 10.62
C PRO A 363 16.73 6.30 10.19
N ASN A 364 17.63 5.53 10.80
CA ASN A 364 19.08 5.59 10.53
C ASN A 364 19.59 4.37 9.75
N THR A 365 18.71 3.52 9.28
CA THR A 365 19.13 2.30 8.56
C THR A 365 19.49 2.59 7.10
N ARG A 366 20.34 1.73 6.56
CA ARG A 366 20.64 1.60 5.13
C ARG A 366 20.61 0.13 4.77
N GLY A 367 20.45 -0.18 3.49
CA GLY A 367 20.62 -1.54 3.01
C GLY A 367 22.03 -2.05 3.26
N ALA A 368 22.15 -3.34 3.56
CA ALA A 368 23.44 -3.98 3.72
C ALA A 368 23.36 -5.46 3.35
N MET A 369 24.47 -6.01 2.87
CA MET A 369 24.66 -7.44 2.57
C MET A 369 25.92 -7.92 3.27
N ILE A 370 25.85 -9.08 3.94
CA ILE A 370 27.00 -9.71 4.62
C ILE A 370 27.04 -11.20 4.29
N GLY A 371 28.22 -11.80 4.45
CA GLY A 371 28.41 -13.24 4.31
C GLY A 371 28.98 -13.69 2.95
N PHE A 372 29.45 -12.77 2.10
CA PHE A 372 30.04 -13.13 0.81
C PHE A 372 31.29 -14.00 1.00
N THR A 373 31.39 -15.03 0.16
CA THR A 373 32.56 -15.85 -0.10
C THR A 373 32.77 -15.98 -1.62
N ASP A 374 33.79 -16.67 -2.05
CA ASP A 374 34.19 -16.80 -3.45
C ASP A 374 33.22 -17.65 -4.32
N HIS A 375 32.37 -18.46 -3.72
CA HIS A 375 31.39 -19.28 -4.44
C HIS A 375 30.03 -18.57 -4.65
N HIS A 376 29.78 -17.45 -3.98
CA HIS A 376 28.53 -16.74 -4.15
C HIS A 376 28.37 -16.14 -5.54
N THR A 377 27.24 -16.39 -6.16
CA THR A 377 26.86 -15.88 -7.48
C THR A 377 25.75 -14.84 -7.37
N LYS A 378 25.39 -14.20 -8.48
CA LYS A 378 24.23 -13.30 -8.56
C LYS A 378 22.91 -13.99 -8.15
N TYR A 379 22.76 -15.30 -8.34
CA TYR A 379 21.57 -16.04 -7.95
C TYR A 379 21.46 -16.18 -6.44
N HIS A 380 22.56 -16.34 -5.73
CA HIS A 380 22.59 -16.25 -4.26
C HIS A 380 22.13 -14.86 -3.78
N MET A 381 22.61 -13.78 -4.42
CA MET A 381 22.15 -12.42 -4.10
C MET A 381 20.66 -12.24 -4.34
N TYR A 382 20.14 -12.77 -5.46
CA TYR A 382 18.72 -12.69 -5.80
C TYR A 382 17.86 -13.38 -4.75
N ARG A 383 18.20 -14.62 -4.37
CA ARG A 383 17.52 -15.37 -3.30
C ARG A 383 17.68 -14.67 -1.95
N ALA A 384 18.87 -14.21 -1.58
CA ALA A 384 19.13 -13.51 -0.34
C ALA A 384 18.33 -12.20 -0.20
N ILE A 385 18.04 -11.49 -1.31
CA ILE A 385 17.14 -10.33 -1.31
C ILE A 385 15.71 -10.75 -0.92
N ILE A 386 15.19 -11.82 -1.53
CA ILE A 386 13.85 -12.36 -1.24
C ILE A 386 13.77 -12.81 0.22
N GLU A 387 14.77 -13.56 0.70
CA GLU A 387 14.87 -14.01 2.10
C GLU A 387 14.99 -12.82 3.06
N GLY A 388 15.77 -11.81 2.73
CA GLY A 388 15.93 -10.59 3.53
C GLY A 388 14.61 -9.81 3.68
N LEU A 389 13.82 -9.70 2.60
CA LEU A 389 12.49 -9.09 2.64
C LEU A 389 11.54 -9.90 3.54
N ASN A 390 11.55 -11.22 3.41
CA ASN A 390 10.75 -12.09 4.28
C ASN A 390 11.18 -12.00 5.74
N PHE A 391 12.47 -11.96 6.06
CA PHE A 391 12.94 -11.75 7.44
C PHE A 391 12.44 -10.43 8.03
N ALA A 392 12.43 -9.35 7.24
CA ALA A 392 11.92 -8.06 7.70
C ALA A 392 10.40 -8.10 7.97
N LEU A 393 9.63 -8.81 7.12
CA LEU A 393 8.20 -9.02 7.33
C LEU A 393 7.92 -9.94 8.52
N MET A 394 8.73 -10.99 8.72
CA MET A 394 8.66 -11.86 9.93
C MET A 394 8.87 -11.05 11.19
N ASP A 395 9.88 -10.17 11.24
CA ASP A 395 10.13 -9.31 12.40
C ASP A 395 8.95 -8.39 12.68
N GLY A 396 8.36 -7.83 11.62
CA GLY A 396 7.13 -7.03 11.70
C GLY A 396 5.95 -7.82 12.23
N MET A 397 5.69 -9.01 11.66
CA MET A 397 4.60 -9.90 12.07
C MET A 397 4.74 -10.31 13.54
N TYR A 398 5.89 -10.80 13.96
CA TYR A 398 6.13 -11.19 15.35
C TYR A 398 6.07 -10.00 16.32
N GLY A 399 6.44 -8.80 15.85
CA GLY A 399 6.25 -7.55 16.60
C GLY A 399 4.78 -7.27 16.87
N MET A 400 3.94 -7.37 15.84
CA MET A 400 2.48 -7.19 15.95
C MET A 400 1.82 -8.28 16.79
N GLU A 401 2.20 -9.56 16.64
CA GLU A 401 1.71 -10.66 17.49
C GLU A 401 1.97 -10.41 18.97
N ARG A 402 3.19 -9.97 19.34
CA ARG A 402 3.51 -9.65 20.75
C ARG A 402 2.68 -8.49 21.30
N ARG A 403 2.32 -7.51 20.48
CA ARG A 403 1.53 -6.34 20.91
C ARG A 403 0.04 -6.63 21.01
N SER A 404 -0.48 -7.39 20.07
CA SER A 404 -1.91 -7.73 20.00
C SER A 404 -2.29 -8.91 20.87
N GLY A 405 -1.38 -9.84 21.10
CA GLY A 405 -1.67 -11.16 21.66
C GLY A 405 -2.26 -12.13 20.64
N GLN A 406 -2.49 -11.69 19.40
CA GLN A 406 -2.95 -12.56 18.31
C GLN A 406 -1.85 -13.55 17.93
N LYS A 407 -2.25 -14.67 17.32
CA LYS A 407 -1.34 -15.69 16.81
C LYS A 407 -1.73 -16.02 15.39
N ILE A 408 -0.89 -15.64 14.44
CA ILE A 408 -1.12 -15.92 13.03
C ILE A 408 -0.87 -17.40 12.76
N ARG A 409 -1.78 -18.02 12.01
CA ARG A 409 -1.75 -19.44 11.64
C ARG A 409 -1.79 -19.65 10.13
N HIS A 410 -2.17 -18.63 9.37
CA HIS A 410 -2.30 -18.71 7.93
C HIS A 410 -1.94 -17.38 7.26
N LEU A 411 -1.18 -17.44 6.18
CA LEU A 411 -0.76 -16.30 5.41
C LEU A 411 -1.44 -16.30 4.03
N TYR A 412 -1.88 -15.13 3.59
CA TYR A 412 -2.41 -14.92 2.26
C TYR A 412 -1.51 -13.96 1.50
N LEU A 413 -1.09 -14.34 0.30
CA LEU A 413 -0.08 -13.62 -0.46
C LEU A 413 -0.67 -12.95 -1.69
N GLY A 414 -0.48 -11.64 -1.79
CA GLY A 414 -0.86 -10.80 -2.92
C GLY A 414 0.34 -10.08 -3.55
N GLY A 415 0.04 -9.28 -4.58
CA GLY A 415 1.03 -8.52 -5.32
C GLY A 415 1.83 -9.32 -6.36
N GLY A 416 2.71 -8.64 -7.09
CA GLY A 416 3.44 -9.22 -8.22
C GLY A 416 4.33 -10.41 -7.86
N GLY A 417 4.97 -10.39 -6.69
CA GLY A 417 5.83 -11.47 -6.23
C GLY A 417 5.09 -12.78 -5.94
N SER A 418 3.79 -12.71 -5.67
CA SER A 418 2.96 -13.91 -5.45
C SER A 418 2.77 -14.79 -6.70
N ARG A 419 3.18 -14.31 -7.87
CA ARG A 419 3.06 -15.08 -9.12
C ARG A 419 4.03 -16.25 -9.20
N SER A 420 5.17 -16.20 -8.49
CA SER A 420 6.16 -17.28 -8.47
C SER A 420 5.84 -18.30 -7.38
N ASP A 421 5.81 -19.56 -7.76
CA ASP A 421 5.61 -20.69 -6.85
C ASP A 421 6.80 -20.84 -5.90
N GLU A 422 8.01 -20.62 -6.40
CA GLU A 422 9.25 -20.69 -5.62
C GLU A 422 9.26 -19.63 -4.52
N ILE A 423 8.86 -18.40 -4.83
CA ILE A 423 8.76 -17.32 -3.83
C ILE A 423 7.70 -17.65 -2.78
N CYS A 424 6.55 -18.20 -3.19
CA CYS A 424 5.51 -18.62 -2.25
C CYS A 424 5.99 -19.75 -1.33
N GLN A 425 6.72 -20.72 -1.87
CA GLN A 425 7.28 -21.84 -1.09
C GLN A 425 8.37 -21.35 -0.12
N ILE A 426 9.31 -20.50 -0.57
CA ILE A 426 10.32 -19.87 0.30
C ILE A 426 9.63 -19.11 1.44
N THR A 427 8.57 -18.38 1.13
CA THR A 427 7.80 -17.63 2.14
C THR A 427 7.16 -18.58 3.16
N ALA A 428 6.52 -19.67 2.71
CA ALA A 428 5.94 -20.66 3.61
C ALA A 428 7.00 -21.27 4.52
N ASN A 429 8.15 -21.68 3.97
CA ASN A 429 9.27 -22.27 4.72
C ASN A 429 9.84 -21.29 5.75
N MET A 430 10.03 -20.02 5.39
CA MET A 430 10.56 -19.01 6.29
C MET A 430 9.62 -18.72 7.46
N PHE A 431 8.34 -18.51 7.19
CA PHE A 431 7.36 -18.21 8.24
C PHE A 431 6.94 -19.46 9.06
N GLY A 432 7.15 -20.67 8.52
CA GLY A 432 6.67 -21.91 9.13
C GLY A 432 5.13 -22.00 9.16
N LEU A 433 4.48 -21.34 8.23
CA LEU A 433 3.03 -21.23 8.14
C LEU A 433 2.56 -21.52 6.71
N PRO A 434 1.35 -22.10 6.54
CA PRO A 434 0.78 -22.24 5.21
C PRO A 434 0.56 -20.88 4.57
N VAL A 435 0.92 -20.76 3.28
CA VAL A 435 0.76 -19.57 2.45
C VAL A 435 -0.21 -19.88 1.32
N SER A 436 -1.29 -19.13 1.23
CA SER A 436 -2.28 -19.31 0.16
C SER A 436 -2.31 -18.13 -0.82
N ARG A 437 -2.62 -18.44 -2.07
CA ARG A 437 -2.99 -17.48 -3.11
C ARG A 437 -4.45 -17.66 -3.48
N ILE A 438 -5.09 -16.56 -3.82
CA ILE A 438 -6.48 -16.57 -4.29
C ILE A 438 -6.55 -16.69 -5.81
N GLN A 439 -7.76 -16.86 -6.35
CA GLN A 439 -8.05 -17.08 -7.78
C GLN A 439 -7.60 -15.94 -8.71
N THR A 440 -7.31 -14.76 -8.18
CA THR A 440 -6.92 -13.59 -8.98
C THR A 440 -5.74 -12.84 -8.35
N HIS A 441 -5.01 -12.08 -9.16
CA HIS A 441 -4.00 -11.14 -8.68
C HIS A 441 -4.58 -9.73 -8.41
N GLU A 442 -5.83 -9.50 -8.79
CA GLU A 442 -6.54 -8.22 -8.64
C GLU A 442 -7.24 -8.15 -7.27
N SER A 443 -6.48 -8.43 -6.20
CA SER A 443 -6.99 -8.51 -4.83
C SER A 443 -7.53 -7.18 -4.31
N CYS A 444 -6.94 -6.03 -4.69
CA CYS A 444 -7.45 -4.71 -4.33
C CYS A 444 -8.85 -4.48 -4.91
N ALA A 445 -9.01 -4.74 -6.20
CA ALA A 445 -10.29 -4.58 -6.88
C ALA A 445 -11.34 -5.57 -6.38
N LEU A 446 -10.95 -6.83 -6.12
CA LEU A 446 -11.86 -7.83 -5.53
C LEU A 446 -12.34 -7.38 -4.15
N GLY A 447 -11.47 -6.81 -3.32
CA GLY A 447 -11.86 -6.27 -2.01
C GLY A 447 -12.84 -5.10 -2.12
N ALA A 448 -12.66 -4.20 -3.08
CA ALA A 448 -13.61 -3.13 -3.35
C ALA A 448 -14.96 -3.67 -3.88
N ALA A 449 -14.93 -4.74 -4.69
CA ALA A 449 -16.15 -5.44 -5.14
C ALA A 449 -16.88 -6.12 -3.98
N ILE A 450 -16.16 -6.78 -3.07
CA ILE A 450 -16.72 -7.37 -1.84
C ILE A 450 -17.44 -6.29 -1.03
N CYS A 451 -16.80 -5.14 -0.80
CA CYS A 451 -17.42 -4.00 -0.13
C CYS A 451 -18.69 -3.55 -0.84
N SER A 452 -18.66 -3.48 -2.17
CA SER A 452 -19.80 -3.09 -2.99
C SER A 452 -20.99 -4.05 -2.83
N PHE A 453 -20.77 -5.34 -2.93
CA PHE A 453 -21.86 -6.33 -2.83
C PHE A 453 -22.44 -6.45 -1.41
N VAL A 454 -21.63 -6.26 -0.36
CA VAL A 454 -22.13 -6.14 1.01
C VAL A 454 -23.01 -4.89 1.14
N SER A 455 -22.58 -3.77 0.60
CA SER A 455 -23.34 -2.49 0.66
C SER A 455 -24.63 -2.52 -0.13
N LEU A 456 -24.67 -3.26 -1.24
CA LEU A 456 -25.88 -3.48 -2.04
C LEU A 456 -26.84 -4.51 -1.42
N GLY A 457 -26.47 -5.15 -0.31
CA GLY A 457 -27.30 -6.15 0.38
C GLY A 457 -27.32 -7.52 -0.28
N ASN A 458 -26.37 -7.82 -1.16
CA ASN A 458 -26.23 -9.16 -1.75
C ASN A 458 -25.72 -10.17 -0.72
N PHE A 459 -24.97 -9.72 0.27
CA PHE A 459 -24.42 -10.52 1.37
C PHE A 459 -24.73 -9.88 2.71
N THR A 460 -24.88 -10.70 3.74
CA THR A 460 -25.24 -10.27 5.09
C THR A 460 -24.07 -9.73 5.90
N SER A 461 -22.84 -10.10 5.53
CA SER A 461 -21.59 -9.66 6.16
C SER A 461 -20.41 -9.76 5.20
N TYR A 462 -19.25 -9.21 5.59
CA TYR A 462 -18.01 -9.36 4.85
C TYR A 462 -17.52 -10.81 4.84
N GLU A 463 -17.69 -11.55 5.95
CA GLU A 463 -17.37 -12.97 6.03
C GLU A 463 -18.19 -13.80 5.04
N ASP A 464 -19.49 -13.51 4.95
CA ASP A 464 -20.41 -14.14 3.99
C ASP A 464 -19.99 -13.83 2.55
N ALA A 465 -19.69 -12.57 2.22
CA ALA A 465 -19.23 -12.16 0.91
C ALA A 465 -17.89 -12.83 0.53
N ILE A 466 -16.92 -12.85 1.45
CA ILE A 466 -15.62 -13.48 1.23
C ILE A 466 -15.79 -14.98 0.96
N ALA A 467 -16.64 -15.67 1.72
CA ALA A 467 -16.89 -17.11 1.53
C ALA A 467 -17.44 -17.46 0.14
N HIS A 468 -18.16 -16.53 -0.49
CA HIS A 468 -18.74 -16.72 -1.83
C HIS A 468 -17.84 -16.19 -2.96
N MET A 469 -17.13 -15.08 -2.73
CA MET A 469 -16.39 -14.37 -3.77
C MET A 469 -14.90 -14.72 -3.83
N VAL A 470 -14.31 -15.23 -2.75
CA VAL A 470 -12.89 -15.57 -2.71
C VAL A 470 -12.69 -17.08 -2.73
N ARG A 471 -11.86 -17.55 -3.65
CA ARG A 471 -11.48 -18.97 -3.77
C ARG A 471 -9.98 -19.12 -3.66
N ILE A 472 -9.53 -20.07 -2.84
CA ILE A 472 -8.12 -20.41 -2.76
C ILE A 472 -7.73 -21.13 -4.06
N ARG A 473 -6.68 -20.64 -4.72
CA ARG A 473 -6.09 -21.26 -5.90
C ARG A 473 -5.08 -22.33 -5.50
N ASP A 474 -4.12 -21.93 -4.65
CA ASP A 474 -3.03 -22.78 -4.19
C ASP A 474 -2.75 -22.54 -2.71
N THR A 475 -2.18 -23.56 -2.04
CA THR A 475 -1.63 -23.43 -0.69
C THR A 475 -0.27 -24.11 -0.62
N PHE A 476 0.74 -23.38 -0.21
CA PHE A 476 2.12 -23.85 0.00
C PHE A 476 2.30 -24.21 1.46
N THR A 477 2.65 -25.47 1.71
CA THR A 477 2.92 -25.97 3.06
C THR A 477 4.40 -25.82 3.37
N PRO A 478 4.77 -25.33 4.57
CA PRO A 478 6.18 -25.16 4.94
C PRO A 478 6.92 -26.51 5.04
N ASP A 479 8.16 -26.55 4.54
CA ASP A 479 9.11 -27.60 4.87
C ASP A 479 9.65 -27.41 6.28
N ALA A 480 9.57 -28.44 7.11
CA ALA A 480 9.91 -28.35 8.53
C ALA A 480 11.42 -28.17 8.77
N GLU A 481 12.28 -28.76 7.94
CA GLU A 481 13.74 -28.66 8.11
C GLU A 481 14.25 -27.30 7.65
N GLU A 482 13.77 -26.80 6.50
CA GLU A 482 14.08 -25.44 6.05
C GLU A 482 13.55 -24.39 7.04
N HIS A 483 12.34 -24.60 7.59
CA HIS A 483 11.81 -23.69 8.61
C HIS A 483 12.71 -23.62 9.86
N LYS A 484 13.21 -24.76 10.35
CA LYS A 484 14.14 -24.78 11.50
C LYS A 484 15.40 -23.97 11.21
N LEU A 485 15.95 -24.08 9.99
CA LEU A 485 17.13 -23.32 9.59
C LEU A 485 16.81 -21.81 9.57
N TYR A 486 15.71 -21.40 8.91
CA TYR A 486 15.33 -20.00 8.83
C TYR A 486 14.98 -19.38 10.19
N ASP A 487 14.27 -20.11 11.06
CA ASP A 487 13.96 -19.67 12.42
C ASP A 487 15.24 -19.43 13.23
N ARG A 488 16.23 -20.32 13.08
CA ARG A 488 17.54 -20.17 13.72
C ARG A 488 18.30 -18.94 13.18
N ILE A 489 18.36 -18.76 11.84
CA ILE A 489 18.99 -17.57 11.23
C ILE A 489 18.30 -16.31 11.71
N TYR A 490 16.97 -16.29 11.76
CA TYR A 490 16.20 -15.14 12.25
C TYR A 490 16.56 -14.80 13.69
N ARG A 491 16.50 -15.78 14.61
CA ARG A 491 16.68 -15.55 16.05
C ARG A 491 18.12 -15.22 16.44
N GLU A 492 19.09 -15.93 15.86
CA GLU A 492 20.49 -15.83 16.26
C GLU A 492 21.25 -14.73 15.51
N VAL A 493 20.88 -14.43 14.25
CA VAL A 493 21.61 -13.51 13.38
C VAL A 493 20.77 -12.28 13.00
N TYR A 494 19.65 -12.46 12.29
CA TYR A 494 18.91 -11.35 11.67
C TYR A 494 18.46 -10.31 12.70
N ARG A 495 17.87 -10.71 13.82
CA ARG A 495 17.43 -9.82 14.90
C ARG A 495 18.55 -8.96 15.50
N ARG A 496 19.81 -9.38 15.38
CA ARG A 496 20.98 -8.64 15.86
C ARG A 496 21.59 -7.77 14.77
N TYR A 497 21.39 -8.14 13.51
CA TYR A 497 22.04 -7.51 12.37
C TYR A 497 21.78 -6.00 12.31
N TYR A 498 20.52 -5.57 12.37
CA TYR A 498 20.17 -4.16 12.38
C TYR A 498 20.92 -3.37 13.47
N ARG A 499 20.92 -3.88 14.68
CA ARG A 499 21.58 -3.23 15.80
C ARG A 499 23.11 -3.17 15.64
N ALA A 500 23.70 -4.20 15.06
CA ALA A 500 25.14 -4.27 14.83
C ALA A 500 25.62 -3.25 13.80
N VAL A 501 24.85 -3.03 12.71
CA VAL A 501 25.26 -2.12 11.63
C VAL A 501 24.81 -0.67 11.82
N THR A 502 23.81 -0.41 12.66
CA THR A 502 23.26 0.96 12.87
C THR A 502 24.32 1.99 13.29
N PRO A 503 25.26 1.72 14.21
CA PRO A 503 26.30 2.67 14.57
C PRO A 503 27.19 3.06 13.38
N LEU A 504 27.53 2.09 12.52
CA LEU A 504 28.32 2.30 11.32
C LEU A 504 27.55 3.12 10.28
N HIS A 505 26.25 2.84 10.11
CA HIS A 505 25.39 3.62 9.21
C HIS A 505 25.26 5.08 9.66
N LYS A 506 25.13 5.34 10.98
CA LYS A 506 25.10 6.70 11.55
C LYS A 506 26.40 7.43 11.25
N LEU A 507 27.54 6.79 11.49
CA LEU A 507 28.86 7.37 11.25
C LEU A 507 29.09 7.68 9.77
N LEU A 508 28.83 6.73 8.87
CA LEU A 508 28.88 6.94 7.42
C LEU A 508 27.98 8.09 6.98
N GLY A 509 26.76 8.15 7.50
CA GLY A 509 25.82 9.24 7.20
C GLY A 509 26.33 10.61 7.66
N ALA A 510 27.00 10.68 8.79
CA ALA A 510 27.59 11.93 9.29
C ALA A 510 28.78 12.40 8.43
N ILE A 511 29.64 11.47 8.00
CA ILE A 511 30.81 11.77 7.17
C ILE A 511 30.36 12.22 5.76
N THR A 512 29.47 11.46 5.10
CA THR A 512 29.06 11.72 3.71
C THR A 512 28.13 12.92 3.54
N ARG A 513 27.47 13.41 4.60
CA ARG A 513 26.63 14.65 4.55
C ARG A 513 27.43 15.95 4.67
N LYS A 514 28.67 15.90 5.13
CA LYS A 514 29.54 17.09 5.24
C LYS A 514 30.14 17.54 3.90
N GLU A 515 29.94 16.76 2.84
CA GLU A 515 30.47 17.07 1.49
C GLU A 515 29.40 17.57 0.52
N LYS A 516 28.24 17.95 1.01
CA LYS A 516 27.16 18.60 0.24
C LYS A 516 26.74 19.87 0.99
#